data_35f843ffa738c34c79829dcbb84370b0
#
_entry.id   35f843ffa738c34c79829dcbb84370b0
#
_cell.length_a   1.000
_cell.length_b   1.000
_cell.length_c   1.000
_cell.angle_alpha   90.00
_cell.angle_beta   90.00
_cell.angle_gamma   90.00
#
_symmetry.space_group_name_H-M   'P 1'
#
loop_
_entity.id
_entity.type
_entity.pdbx_description
1 polymer ?
#
loop_
_entity_poly.entity_id
_entity_poly.type
_entity_poly.pdbx_seq_one_letter_code
_entity_poly.pdbx_strand_id
1 'polypeptide(L)'
;MSDIIRDFFKMESAGGILLVIAAAIAMFIANSSMGEGYQAILHIYVFGMSISHWINDGLMAVFFLLIGLEVKRELLEGALKSRETAIFPAIAAVGGMLAPALIYVMFNFNDPAAIQGWAIPAATDIAFALGIMALLGKRVPVSLKVFLLALAIIDDLGVVVIIALFYSSDLSTIALTVGFIMTGVLFMLNAKHVTKLSVYLIAGLILWIAVLKSGVHATLAGVVIGFAIPLKGNKGEHSPLKHLEHALHPYVAFGILPLFAFANAGISLQGVSIDGLTSMLPLGVALGLFLGKPLGIFSFSWAAVKLGVAQLPEGINFKHIFAVSVLCGIGFTMSIFISSLAFGQANAAYDTYARLGILMGSTTAALLGYALLRLSLPVKSTQ
;
A
#
# COMPACT_ATOMS: atom_id res chain seq x y z
N MET A 1 2.64 -15.98 21.33
CA MET A 1 2.58 -15.53 19.94
C MET A 1 2.85 -16.74 19.08
N SER A 2 1.95 -17.10 18.15
CA SER A 2 2.19 -18.27 17.30
C SER A 2 3.47 -18.05 16.46
N ASP A 3 4.22 -19.12 16.18
CA ASP A 3 5.44 -19.04 15.39
C ASP A 3 5.18 -18.43 14.00
N ILE A 4 4.00 -18.68 13.45
CA ILE A 4 3.52 -18.11 12.18
C ILE A 4 3.52 -16.58 12.22
N ILE A 5 2.96 -15.96 13.26
CA ILE A 5 2.92 -14.49 13.40
C ILE A 5 4.33 -13.91 13.54
N ARG A 6 5.20 -14.59 14.26
CA ARG A 6 6.60 -14.17 14.43
C ARG A 6 7.37 -14.20 13.12
N ASP A 7 7.18 -15.24 12.32
CA ASP A 7 7.89 -15.41 11.05
C ASP A 7 7.33 -14.44 9.99
N PHE A 8 6.01 -14.17 9.99
CA PHE A 8 5.39 -13.12 9.19
C PHE A 8 6.05 -11.76 9.45
N PHE A 9 6.14 -11.31 10.71
CA PHE A 9 6.77 -10.03 11.03
C PHE A 9 8.28 -9.98 10.75
N LYS A 10 8.99 -11.11 10.76
CA LYS A 10 10.40 -11.15 10.33
C LYS A 10 10.53 -10.97 8.82
N MET A 11 9.69 -11.61 8.04
CA MET A 11 9.69 -11.49 6.57
C MET A 11 9.34 -10.07 6.15
N GLU A 12 8.30 -9.46 6.70
CA GLU A 12 7.93 -8.07 6.44
C GLU A 12 9.06 -7.10 6.75
N SER A 13 9.73 -7.29 7.88
CA SER A 13 10.84 -6.44 8.29
C SER A 13 12.03 -6.51 7.34
N ALA A 14 12.40 -7.70 6.90
CA ALA A 14 13.47 -7.91 5.94
C ALA A 14 13.11 -7.39 4.56
N GLY A 15 11.86 -7.58 4.13
CA GLY A 15 11.32 -7.02 2.89
C GLY A 15 11.37 -5.50 2.87
N GLY A 16 10.97 -4.84 3.97
CA GLY A 16 11.05 -3.39 4.11
C GLY A 16 12.48 -2.83 4.00
N ILE A 17 13.47 -3.51 4.59
CA ILE A 17 14.88 -3.11 4.47
C ILE A 17 15.35 -3.25 3.02
N LEU A 18 15.04 -4.37 2.36
CA LEU A 18 15.42 -4.61 0.98
C LEU A 18 14.80 -3.58 0.03
N LEU A 19 13.54 -3.20 0.28
CA LEU A 19 12.83 -2.16 -0.45
C LEU A 19 13.55 -0.82 -0.37
N VAL A 20 13.98 -0.40 0.82
CA VAL A 20 14.74 0.85 1.03
C VAL A 20 16.08 0.79 0.28
N ILE A 21 16.79 -0.34 0.36
CA ILE A 21 18.06 -0.54 -0.36
C ILE A 21 17.83 -0.44 -1.88
N ALA A 22 16.80 -1.11 -2.40
CA ALA A 22 16.47 -1.07 -3.82
C ALA A 22 16.17 0.36 -4.30
N ALA A 23 15.41 1.13 -3.53
CA ALA A 23 15.13 2.53 -3.82
C ALA A 23 16.38 3.42 -3.79
N ALA A 24 17.25 3.24 -2.79
CA ALA A 24 18.49 3.99 -2.70
C ALA A 24 19.42 3.70 -3.90
N ILE A 25 19.53 2.43 -4.30
CA ILE A 25 20.30 2.02 -5.48
C ILE A 25 19.70 2.65 -6.74
N ALA A 26 18.38 2.61 -6.92
CA ALA A 26 17.69 3.21 -8.06
C ALA A 26 17.94 4.72 -8.15
N MET A 27 17.84 5.43 -7.02
CA MET A 27 18.09 6.87 -6.94
C MET A 27 19.57 7.19 -7.30
N PHE A 28 20.51 6.38 -6.80
CA PHE A 28 21.93 6.53 -7.13
C PHE A 28 22.18 6.31 -8.62
N ILE A 29 21.66 5.23 -9.21
CA ILE A 29 21.85 4.90 -10.63
C ILE A 29 21.22 5.97 -11.52
N ALA A 30 19.99 6.41 -11.22
CA ALA A 30 19.27 7.42 -12.00
C ALA A 30 20.01 8.76 -12.07
N ASN A 31 20.85 9.08 -11.07
CA ASN A 31 21.62 10.32 -10.98
C ASN A 31 23.12 10.14 -11.26
N SER A 32 23.52 8.98 -11.78
CA SER A 32 24.87 8.65 -12.22
C SER A 32 24.98 8.68 -13.75
N SER A 33 26.16 8.40 -14.28
CA SER A 33 26.40 8.21 -15.73
C SER A 33 25.61 7.05 -16.34
N MET A 34 25.04 6.15 -15.53
CA MET A 34 24.21 5.04 -15.96
C MET A 34 22.70 5.40 -16.03
N GLY A 35 22.31 6.63 -15.70
CA GLY A 35 20.91 7.05 -15.65
C GLY A 35 20.15 6.88 -16.96
N GLU A 36 20.76 7.20 -18.09
CA GLU A 36 20.15 6.98 -19.41
C GLU A 36 19.93 5.50 -19.71
N GLY A 37 20.92 4.65 -19.39
CA GLY A 37 20.80 3.19 -19.54
C GLY A 37 19.71 2.58 -18.64
N TYR A 38 19.60 3.07 -17.41
CA TYR A 38 18.54 2.68 -16.48
C TYR A 38 17.14 2.99 -17.05
N GLN A 39 16.93 4.21 -17.54
CA GLN A 39 15.67 4.61 -18.18
C GLN A 39 15.41 3.80 -19.47
N ALA A 40 16.44 3.60 -20.29
CA ALA A 40 16.31 2.82 -21.52
C ALA A 40 15.84 1.38 -21.26
N ILE A 41 16.36 0.72 -20.21
CA ILE A 41 15.94 -0.65 -19.84
C ILE A 41 14.46 -0.66 -19.44
N LEU A 42 14.00 0.29 -18.64
CA LEU A 42 12.60 0.35 -18.20
C LEU A 42 11.62 0.58 -19.36
N HIS A 43 12.07 1.18 -20.46
CA HIS A 43 11.28 1.44 -21.65
C HIS A 43 11.39 0.34 -22.74
N ILE A 44 12.16 -0.73 -22.52
CA ILE A 44 12.19 -1.88 -23.44
C ILE A 44 10.81 -2.53 -23.49
N TYR A 45 10.31 -2.77 -24.70
CA TYR A 45 9.02 -3.44 -24.92
C TYR A 45 9.17 -4.96 -24.96
N VAL A 46 8.37 -5.64 -24.15
CA VAL A 46 8.28 -7.11 -24.09
C VAL A 46 6.80 -7.48 -24.16
N PHE A 47 6.42 -8.33 -25.11
CA PHE A 47 5.03 -8.73 -25.34
C PHE A 47 4.02 -7.55 -25.44
N GLY A 48 4.43 -6.46 -26.09
CA GLY A 48 3.57 -5.30 -26.34
C GLY A 48 3.44 -4.30 -25.19
N MET A 49 4.14 -4.50 -24.08
CA MET A 49 4.18 -3.58 -22.94
C MET A 49 5.64 -3.30 -22.55
N SER A 50 5.92 -2.09 -22.06
CA SER A 50 7.25 -1.78 -21.52
C SER A 50 7.51 -2.54 -20.22
N ILE A 51 8.78 -2.74 -19.86
CA ILE A 51 9.16 -3.36 -18.57
C ILE A 51 8.53 -2.58 -17.40
N SER A 52 8.53 -1.25 -17.47
CA SER A 52 7.88 -0.42 -16.45
C SER A 52 6.38 -0.72 -16.33
N HIS A 53 5.66 -0.91 -17.45
CA HIS A 53 4.25 -1.30 -17.44
C HIS A 53 4.04 -2.69 -16.83
N TRP A 54 4.89 -3.66 -17.16
CA TRP A 54 4.83 -5.00 -16.56
C TRP A 54 5.01 -4.96 -15.04
N ILE A 55 5.89 -4.10 -14.55
CA ILE A 55 6.11 -3.91 -13.11
C ILE A 55 4.89 -3.24 -12.48
N ASN A 56 4.38 -2.15 -13.07
CA ASN A 56 3.34 -1.32 -12.48
C ASN A 56 1.93 -1.95 -12.58
N ASP A 57 1.63 -2.66 -13.64
CA ASP A 57 0.31 -3.26 -13.86
C ASP A 57 0.29 -4.77 -13.65
N GLY A 58 1.36 -5.49 -14.04
CA GLY A 58 1.46 -6.93 -13.89
C GLY A 58 1.85 -7.36 -12.48
N LEU A 59 3.04 -6.94 -12.02
CA LEU A 59 3.53 -7.34 -10.69
C LEU A 59 2.69 -6.73 -9.57
N MET A 60 2.22 -5.49 -9.72
CA MET A 60 1.32 -4.86 -8.75
C MET A 60 -0.04 -5.54 -8.70
N ALA A 61 -0.53 -6.16 -9.79
CA ALA A 61 -1.73 -6.99 -9.71
C ALA A 61 -1.54 -8.21 -8.81
N VAL A 62 -0.34 -8.82 -8.80
CA VAL A 62 0.00 -9.92 -7.88
C VAL A 62 0.10 -9.42 -6.43
N PHE A 63 0.66 -8.23 -6.22
CA PHE A 63 0.65 -7.59 -4.90
C PHE A 63 -0.78 -7.35 -4.40
N PHE A 64 -1.65 -6.78 -5.22
CA PHE A 64 -3.05 -6.56 -4.86
C PHE A 64 -3.86 -7.86 -4.73
N LEU A 65 -3.45 -8.94 -5.42
CA LEU A 65 -3.98 -10.28 -5.16
C LEU A 65 -3.66 -10.72 -3.71
N LEU A 66 -2.41 -10.55 -3.27
CA LEU A 66 -2.02 -10.85 -1.90
C LEU A 66 -2.84 -10.02 -0.90
N ILE A 67 -2.97 -8.70 -1.13
CA ILE A 67 -3.82 -7.82 -0.29
C ILE A 67 -5.27 -8.33 -0.25
N GLY A 68 -5.85 -8.72 -1.39
CA GLY A 68 -7.20 -9.27 -1.42
C GLY A 68 -7.36 -10.55 -0.58
N LEU A 69 -6.35 -11.43 -0.59
CA LEU A 69 -6.32 -12.64 0.24
C LEU A 69 -6.22 -12.28 1.74
N GLU A 70 -5.31 -11.38 2.09
CA GLU A 70 -5.09 -10.92 3.47
C GLU A 70 -6.33 -10.22 4.04
N VAL A 71 -6.89 -9.26 3.32
CA VAL A 71 -8.13 -8.56 3.72
C VAL A 71 -9.25 -9.55 3.96
N LYS A 72 -9.47 -10.50 3.05
CA LYS A 72 -10.52 -11.51 3.21
C LYS A 72 -10.27 -12.38 4.45
N ARG A 73 -9.03 -12.82 4.67
CA ARG A 73 -8.67 -13.60 5.85
C ARG A 73 -8.90 -12.81 7.15
N GLU A 74 -8.43 -11.57 7.20
CA GLU A 74 -8.58 -10.70 8.38
C GLU A 74 -10.05 -10.40 8.71
N LEU A 75 -10.89 -10.19 7.69
CA LEU A 75 -12.32 -9.97 7.88
C LEU A 75 -13.07 -11.20 8.37
N LEU A 76 -12.67 -12.41 7.96
CA LEU A 76 -13.41 -13.64 8.26
C LEU A 76 -12.85 -14.42 9.47
N GLU A 77 -11.54 -14.37 9.71
CA GLU A 77 -10.88 -15.15 10.76
C GLU A 77 -9.86 -14.36 11.60
N GLY A 78 -9.46 -13.15 11.17
CA GLY A 78 -8.39 -12.36 11.78
C GLY A 78 -8.86 -11.26 12.72
N ALA A 79 -8.03 -10.22 12.83
CA ALA A 79 -8.22 -9.09 13.74
C ALA A 79 -9.45 -8.23 13.40
N LEU A 80 -9.93 -8.26 12.15
CA LEU A 80 -11.08 -7.49 11.69
C LEU A 80 -12.41 -8.28 11.75
N LYS A 81 -12.40 -9.52 12.28
CA LYS A 81 -13.57 -10.40 12.31
C LYS A 81 -14.70 -9.86 13.22
N SER A 82 -14.37 -9.30 14.36
CA SER A 82 -15.38 -8.76 15.27
C SER A 82 -15.48 -7.24 15.14
N ARG A 83 -16.70 -6.71 15.33
CA ARG A 83 -16.91 -5.26 15.34
C ARG A 83 -16.09 -4.55 16.42
N GLU A 84 -15.93 -5.19 17.57
CA GLU A 84 -15.18 -4.64 18.71
C GLU A 84 -13.70 -4.43 18.39
N THR A 85 -13.07 -5.35 17.66
CA THR A 85 -11.65 -5.27 17.28
C THR A 85 -11.42 -4.46 16.00
N ALA A 86 -12.39 -4.43 15.08
CA ALA A 86 -12.26 -3.75 13.80
C ALA A 86 -12.56 -2.25 13.86
N ILE A 87 -13.44 -1.81 14.78
CA ILE A 87 -13.95 -0.43 14.77
C ILE A 87 -12.85 0.60 15.06
N PHE A 88 -11.92 0.30 15.98
CA PHE A 88 -10.83 1.22 16.32
C PHE A 88 -9.87 1.48 15.15
N PRO A 89 -9.26 0.45 14.52
CA PRO A 89 -8.41 0.67 13.35
C PRO A 89 -9.20 1.22 12.14
N ALA A 90 -10.50 0.89 11.99
CA ALA A 90 -11.32 1.42 10.90
C ALA A 90 -11.54 2.93 11.01
N ILE A 91 -11.88 3.43 12.20
CA ILE A 91 -12.04 4.87 12.44
C ILE A 91 -10.69 5.59 12.26
N ALA A 92 -9.61 4.99 12.75
CA ALA A 92 -8.26 5.52 12.59
C ALA A 92 -7.86 5.61 11.11
N ALA A 93 -8.16 4.59 10.29
CA ALA A 93 -7.88 4.56 8.86
C ALA A 93 -8.67 5.64 8.10
N VAL A 94 -9.96 5.82 8.42
CA VAL A 94 -10.76 6.91 7.81
C VAL A 94 -10.11 8.27 8.08
N GLY A 95 -9.69 8.54 9.32
CA GLY A 95 -8.95 9.76 9.66
C GLY A 95 -7.63 9.86 8.90
N GLY A 96 -6.90 8.75 8.81
CA GLY A 96 -5.63 8.62 8.11
C GLY A 96 -5.71 8.78 6.58
N MET A 97 -6.87 8.63 5.97
CA MET A 97 -7.11 8.92 4.56
C MET A 97 -7.63 10.35 4.35
N LEU A 98 -8.59 10.80 5.15
CA LEU A 98 -9.24 12.10 4.98
C LEU A 98 -8.32 13.28 5.27
N ALA A 99 -7.61 13.26 6.40
CA ALA A 99 -6.81 14.43 6.80
C ALA A 99 -5.65 14.72 5.81
N PRO A 100 -4.82 13.73 5.38
CA PRO A 100 -3.78 14.01 4.39
C PRO A 100 -4.36 14.44 3.04
N ALA A 101 -5.48 13.88 2.60
CA ALA A 101 -6.17 14.28 1.38
C ALA A 101 -6.64 15.74 1.46
N LEU A 102 -7.24 16.15 2.58
CA LEU A 102 -7.66 17.53 2.81
C LEU A 102 -6.48 18.50 2.81
N ILE A 103 -5.36 18.16 3.49
CA ILE A 103 -4.15 19.00 3.47
C ILE A 103 -3.64 19.15 2.04
N TYR A 104 -3.55 18.06 1.28
CA TYR A 104 -3.12 18.14 -0.11
C TYR A 104 -4.03 19.05 -0.96
N VAL A 105 -5.34 18.89 -0.83
CA VAL A 105 -6.33 19.72 -1.53
C VAL A 105 -6.17 21.18 -1.16
N MET A 106 -5.96 21.52 0.12
CA MET A 106 -5.75 22.93 0.56
C MET A 106 -4.54 23.58 -0.12
N PHE A 107 -3.49 22.83 -0.41
CA PHE A 107 -2.32 23.34 -1.13
C PHE A 107 -2.56 23.45 -2.65
N ASN A 108 -3.36 22.56 -3.23
CA ASN A 108 -3.42 22.36 -4.69
C ASN A 108 -4.79 22.68 -5.32
N PHE A 109 -5.74 23.28 -4.58
CA PHE A 109 -7.11 23.49 -5.08
C PHE A 109 -7.20 24.47 -6.27
N ASN A 110 -6.19 25.34 -6.47
CA ASN A 110 -6.14 26.29 -7.57
C ASN A 110 -5.54 25.70 -8.87
N ASP A 111 -4.97 24.50 -8.82
CA ASP A 111 -4.35 23.84 -9.96
C ASP A 111 -5.17 22.58 -10.37
N PRO A 112 -5.93 22.65 -11.47
CA PRO A 112 -6.77 21.54 -11.93
C PRO A 112 -5.99 20.26 -12.29
N ALA A 113 -4.71 20.36 -12.62
CA ALA A 113 -3.86 19.21 -12.89
C ALA A 113 -3.29 18.64 -11.59
N ALA A 114 -2.76 19.49 -10.70
CA ALA A 114 -2.23 19.05 -9.42
C ALA A 114 -3.30 18.39 -8.53
N ILE A 115 -4.55 18.89 -8.56
CA ILE A 115 -5.63 18.36 -7.71
C ILE A 115 -5.88 16.86 -7.93
N GLN A 116 -5.56 16.31 -9.10
CA GLN A 116 -5.70 14.88 -9.39
C GLN A 116 -4.87 13.99 -8.44
N GLY A 117 -3.81 14.55 -7.84
CA GLY A 117 -2.95 13.84 -6.88
C GLY A 117 -3.47 13.78 -5.45
N TRP A 118 -4.73 14.16 -5.18
CA TRP A 118 -5.28 14.27 -3.83
C TRP A 118 -5.16 13.02 -2.97
N ALA A 119 -5.18 11.84 -3.58
CA ALA A 119 -5.09 10.56 -2.89
C ALA A 119 -3.63 10.11 -2.61
N ILE A 120 -2.62 10.77 -3.20
CA ILE A 120 -1.22 10.38 -3.03
C ILE A 120 -0.81 10.29 -1.56
N PRO A 121 -1.08 11.28 -0.70
CA PRO A 121 -0.67 11.21 0.70
C PRO A 121 -1.62 10.38 1.57
N ALA A 122 -2.69 9.81 1.02
CA ALA A 122 -3.64 9.00 1.76
C ALA A 122 -3.14 7.55 1.98
N ALA A 123 -2.19 7.07 1.20
CA ALA A 123 -1.68 5.70 1.30
C ALA A 123 -0.59 5.54 2.37
N THR A 124 -0.44 4.31 2.89
CA THR A 124 0.62 3.91 3.81
C THR A 124 1.39 2.73 3.22
N ASP A 125 2.72 2.78 3.24
CA ASP A 125 3.59 1.64 2.90
C ASP A 125 3.79 0.76 4.13
N ILE A 126 3.03 -0.33 4.19
CA ILE A 126 3.01 -1.25 5.33
C ILE A 126 4.35 -1.98 5.52
N ALA A 127 4.97 -2.40 4.41
CA ALA A 127 6.23 -3.16 4.46
C ALA A 127 7.36 -2.28 5.01
N PHE A 128 7.43 -1.02 4.58
CA PHE A 128 8.40 -0.08 5.09
C PHE A 128 8.11 0.29 6.55
N ALA A 129 6.87 0.59 6.91
CA ALA A 129 6.48 0.95 8.28
C ALA A 129 6.79 -0.20 9.27
N LEU A 130 6.44 -1.44 8.92
CA LEU A 130 6.81 -2.62 9.72
C LEU A 130 8.32 -2.85 9.76
N GLY A 131 9.04 -2.60 8.67
CA GLY A 131 10.50 -2.64 8.62
C GLY A 131 11.14 -1.71 9.64
N ILE A 132 10.71 -0.45 9.68
CA ILE A 132 11.19 0.54 10.68
C ILE A 132 10.79 0.12 12.10
N MET A 133 9.56 -0.33 12.30
CA MET A 133 9.10 -0.81 13.62
C MET A 133 9.91 -2.01 14.11
N ALA A 134 10.34 -2.88 13.22
CA ALA A 134 11.14 -4.05 13.55
C ALA A 134 12.54 -3.74 14.06
N LEU A 135 13.10 -2.59 13.68
CA LEU A 135 14.41 -2.13 14.23
C LEU A 135 14.35 -1.93 15.75
N LEU A 136 13.15 -1.74 16.32
CA LEU A 136 12.94 -1.67 17.77
C LEU A 136 12.80 -3.06 18.44
N GLY A 137 12.72 -4.11 17.65
CA GLY A 137 12.75 -5.50 18.09
C GLY A 137 11.65 -5.85 19.10
N LYS A 138 12.07 -6.48 20.21
CA LYS A 138 11.18 -6.98 21.29
C LYS A 138 10.52 -5.87 22.13
N ARG A 139 10.90 -4.60 21.93
CA ARG A 139 10.33 -3.46 22.66
C ARG A 139 8.89 -3.16 22.23
N VAL A 140 8.55 -3.45 20.96
CA VAL A 140 7.24 -3.17 20.39
C VAL A 140 6.21 -4.20 20.84
N PRO A 141 5.12 -3.79 21.52
CA PRO A 141 4.03 -4.69 21.88
C PRO A 141 3.38 -5.32 20.63
N VAL A 142 2.96 -6.58 20.76
CA VAL A 142 2.28 -7.29 19.67
C VAL A 142 0.98 -6.58 19.27
N SER A 143 0.22 -6.09 20.24
CA SER A 143 -1.01 -5.33 20.03
C SER A 143 -0.80 -4.08 19.18
N LEU A 144 0.37 -3.41 19.29
CA LEU A 144 0.71 -2.25 18.47
C LEU A 144 1.01 -2.64 17.02
N LYS A 145 1.67 -3.78 16.80
CA LYS A 145 1.91 -4.34 15.47
C LYS A 145 0.60 -4.77 14.79
N VAL A 146 -0.28 -5.42 15.54
CA VAL A 146 -1.61 -5.82 15.05
C VAL A 146 -2.46 -4.61 14.72
N PHE A 147 -2.39 -3.55 15.52
CA PHE A 147 -3.07 -2.29 15.22
C PHE A 147 -2.56 -1.66 13.90
N LEU A 148 -1.23 -1.55 13.74
CA LEU A 148 -0.64 -1.03 12.50
C LEU A 148 -1.05 -1.88 11.29
N LEU A 149 -0.99 -3.21 11.41
CA LEU A 149 -1.39 -4.13 10.34
C LEU A 149 -2.86 -3.96 9.98
N ALA A 150 -3.76 -3.96 10.96
CA ALA A 150 -5.19 -3.80 10.75
C ALA A 150 -5.54 -2.44 10.11
N LEU A 151 -4.90 -1.36 10.58
CA LEU A 151 -5.07 -0.02 10.03
C LEU A 151 -4.63 0.03 8.57
N ALA A 152 -3.46 -0.53 8.26
CA ALA A 152 -2.91 -0.47 6.92
C ALA A 152 -3.67 -1.36 5.93
N ILE A 153 -4.19 -2.51 6.35
CA ILE A 153 -5.09 -3.35 5.53
C ILE A 153 -6.36 -2.57 5.16
N ILE A 154 -6.92 -1.78 6.07
CA ILE A 154 -8.11 -0.95 5.79
C ILE A 154 -7.73 0.23 4.90
N ASP A 155 -6.57 0.85 5.11
CA ASP A 155 -6.01 1.90 4.24
C ASP A 155 -5.87 1.38 2.80
N ASP A 156 -5.27 0.21 2.60
CA ASP A 156 -5.07 -0.39 1.28
C ASP A 156 -6.41 -0.70 0.60
N LEU A 157 -7.39 -1.21 1.35
CA LEU A 157 -8.74 -1.41 0.82
C LEU A 157 -9.37 -0.06 0.41
N GLY A 158 -9.21 0.98 1.22
CA GLY A 158 -9.65 2.34 0.89
C GLY A 158 -8.99 2.87 -0.38
N VAL A 159 -7.69 2.67 -0.53
CA VAL A 159 -6.93 3.04 -1.74
C VAL A 159 -7.45 2.30 -2.97
N VAL A 160 -7.74 1.00 -2.86
CA VAL A 160 -8.34 0.21 -3.96
C VAL A 160 -9.66 0.81 -4.42
N VAL A 161 -10.54 1.19 -3.47
CA VAL A 161 -11.82 1.84 -3.78
C VAL A 161 -11.61 3.20 -4.44
N ILE A 162 -10.67 4.00 -3.94
CA ILE A 162 -10.32 5.30 -4.52
C ILE A 162 -9.80 5.14 -5.96
N ILE A 163 -8.91 4.19 -6.22
CA ILE A 163 -8.38 3.92 -7.56
C ILE A 163 -9.52 3.53 -8.51
N ALA A 164 -10.42 2.65 -8.06
CA ALA A 164 -11.55 2.20 -8.88
C ALA A 164 -12.49 3.34 -9.30
N LEU A 165 -12.75 4.29 -8.37
CA LEU A 165 -13.74 5.34 -8.57
C LEU A 165 -13.18 6.59 -9.27
N PHE A 166 -11.92 6.94 -9.02
CA PHE A 166 -11.36 8.24 -9.40
C PHE A 166 -10.26 8.18 -10.47
N TYR A 167 -9.62 7.03 -10.67
CA TYR A 167 -8.47 6.89 -11.58
C TYR A 167 -8.76 5.98 -12.78
N SER A 168 -10.04 5.76 -13.13
CA SER A 168 -10.44 5.04 -14.34
C SER A 168 -10.70 6.03 -15.48
N SER A 169 -10.21 5.74 -16.68
CA SER A 169 -10.38 6.60 -17.88
C SER A 169 -10.59 5.74 -19.14
N ASP A 170 -11.18 6.34 -20.17
CA ASP A 170 -11.37 5.74 -21.51
C ASP A 170 -11.98 4.34 -21.48
N LEU A 171 -13.14 4.22 -20.82
CA LEU A 171 -13.79 2.94 -20.52
C LEU A 171 -14.24 2.21 -21.80
N SER A 172 -13.70 1.00 -22.03
CA SER A 172 -14.13 0.09 -23.08
C SER A 172 -15.30 -0.79 -22.59
N THR A 173 -16.49 -0.59 -23.15
CA THR A 173 -17.68 -1.35 -22.77
C THR A 173 -17.51 -2.86 -22.99
N ILE A 174 -16.85 -3.27 -24.07
CA ILE A 174 -16.61 -4.69 -24.38
C ILE A 174 -15.70 -5.33 -23.32
N ALA A 175 -14.57 -4.68 -23.02
CA ALA A 175 -13.62 -5.19 -22.04
C ALA A 175 -14.22 -5.21 -20.63
N LEU A 176 -15.01 -4.19 -20.25
CA LEU A 176 -15.76 -4.17 -18.99
C LEU A 176 -16.76 -5.32 -18.91
N THR A 177 -17.51 -5.59 -19.98
CA THR A 177 -18.47 -6.70 -20.03
C THR A 177 -17.76 -8.03 -19.80
N VAL A 178 -16.63 -8.27 -20.47
CA VAL A 178 -15.82 -9.48 -20.22
C VAL A 178 -15.33 -9.54 -18.77
N GLY A 179 -14.87 -8.40 -18.22
CA GLY A 179 -14.46 -8.30 -16.83
C GLY A 179 -15.57 -8.66 -15.85
N PHE A 180 -16.78 -8.15 -16.05
CA PHE A 180 -17.95 -8.49 -15.23
C PHE A 180 -18.33 -9.97 -15.33
N ILE A 181 -18.32 -10.54 -16.54
CA ILE A 181 -18.60 -11.97 -16.75
C ILE A 181 -17.56 -12.82 -16.00
N MET A 182 -16.26 -12.51 -16.14
CA MET A 182 -15.20 -13.27 -15.47
C MET A 182 -15.23 -13.11 -13.95
N THR A 183 -15.61 -11.94 -13.45
CA THR A 183 -15.87 -11.73 -12.01
C THR A 183 -17.02 -12.63 -11.55
N GLY A 184 -18.12 -12.67 -12.29
CA GLY A 184 -19.24 -13.58 -12.01
C GLY A 184 -18.81 -15.05 -12.02
N VAL A 185 -17.99 -15.48 -12.98
CA VAL A 185 -17.43 -16.83 -13.04
C VAL A 185 -16.60 -17.15 -11.81
N LEU A 186 -15.70 -16.25 -11.38
CA LEU A 186 -14.86 -16.42 -10.19
C LEU A 186 -15.70 -16.63 -8.92
N PHE A 187 -16.72 -15.79 -8.70
CA PHE A 187 -17.59 -15.91 -7.54
C PHE A 187 -18.52 -17.14 -7.64
N MET A 188 -18.93 -17.53 -8.84
CA MET A 188 -19.68 -18.78 -9.05
C MET A 188 -18.82 -20.02 -8.73
N LEU A 189 -17.54 -20.02 -9.09
CA LEU A 189 -16.59 -21.09 -8.71
C LEU A 189 -16.48 -21.19 -7.18
N ASN A 190 -16.39 -20.05 -6.49
CA ASN A 190 -16.39 -20.02 -5.02
C ASN A 190 -17.70 -20.59 -4.44
N ALA A 191 -18.86 -20.16 -4.96
CA ALA A 191 -20.17 -20.65 -4.51
C ALA A 191 -20.36 -22.16 -4.75
N LYS A 192 -19.73 -22.71 -5.78
CA LYS A 192 -19.69 -24.17 -6.06
C LYS A 192 -18.62 -24.91 -5.29
N HIS A 193 -17.94 -24.27 -4.34
CA HIS A 193 -16.89 -24.85 -3.52
C HIS A 193 -15.73 -25.47 -4.32
N VAL A 194 -15.37 -24.90 -5.47
CA VAL A 194 -14.19 -25.32 -6.24
C VAL A 194 -12.94 -24.90 -5.48
N THR A 195 -12.08 -25.84 -5.10
CA THR A 195 -10.87 -25.60 -4.30
C THR A 195 -9.58 -25.56 -5.11
N LYS A 196 -9.62 -25.92 -6.40
CA LYS A 196 -8.45 -25.91 -7.28
C LYS A 196 -8.02 -24.47 -7.62
N LEU A 197 -6.87 -24.04 -7.10
CA LEU A 197 -6.31 -22.71 -7.34
C LEU A 197 -6.05 -22.41 -8.83
N SER A 198 -5.61 -23.41 -9.62
CA SER A 198 -5.33 -23.23 -11.05
C SER A 198 -6.53 -22.69 -11.83
N VAL A 199 -7.76 -23.08 -11.46
CA VAL A 199 -8.98 -22.61 -12.13
C VAL A 199 -9.21 -21.11 -11.86
N TYR A 200 -8.97 -20.67 -10.62
CA TYR A 200 -9.04 -19.23 -10.25
C TYR A 200 -7.95 -18.42 -10.91
N LEU A 201 -6.73 -18.96 -11.00
CA LEU A 201 -5.61 -18.23 -11.63
C LEU A 201 -5.80 -18.10 -13.13
N ILE A 202 -6.32 -19.12 -13.82
CA ILE A 202 -6.62 -19.05 -15.26
C ILE A 202 -7.77 -18.05 -15.52
N ALA A 203 -8.89 -18.19 -14.80
CA ALA A 203 -10.00 -17.23 -14.90
C ALA A 203 -9.57 -15.81 -14.50
N GLY A 204 -8.72 -15.68 -13.49
CA GLY A 204 -8.13 -14.44 -13.03
C GLY A 204 -7.21 -13.79 -14.06
N LEU A 205 -6.43 -14.57 -14.80
CA LEU A 205 -5.59 -14.05 -15.88
C LEU A 205 -6.46 -13.45 -17.00
N ILE A 206 -7.57 -14.12 -17.37
CA ILE A 206 -8.52 -13.59 -18.35
C ILE A 206 -9.15 -12.29 -17.82
N LEU A 207 -9.54 -12.26 -16.54
CA LEU A 207 -10.05 -11.05 -15.90
C LEU A 207 -9.02 -9.92 -15.95
N TRP A 208 -7.75 -10.20 -15.58
CA TRP A 208 -6.68 -9.19 -15.60
C TRP A 208 -6.47 -8.60 -17.00
N ILE A 209 -6.44 -9.45 -18.05
CA ILE A 209 -6.32 -8.99 -19.45
C ILE A 209 -7.53 -8.12 -19.84
N ALA A 210 -8.75 -8.51 -19.44
CA ALA A 210 -9.94 -7.74 -19.71
C ALA A 210 -9.90 -6.37 -19.01
N VAL A 211 -9.53 -6.34 -17.73
CA VAL A 211 -9.41 -5.09 -16.96
C VAL A 211 -8.30 -4.20 -17.53
N LEU A 212 -7.15 -4.77 -17.90
CA LEU A 212 -6.04 -4.03 -18.53
C LEU A 212 -6.48 -3.29 -19.81
N LYS A 213 -7.42 -3.86 -20.56
CA LYS A 213 -7.96 -3.26 -21.81
C LYS A 213 -9.22 -2.43 -21.58
N SER A 214 -9.72 -2.36 -20.37
CA SER A 214 -11.01 -1.73 -20.08
C SER A 214 -10.93 -0.23 -19.76
N GLY A 215 -9.74 0.31 -19.50
CA GLY A 215 -9.57 1.66 -18.95
C GLY A 215 -9.69 1.72 -17.43
N VAL A 216 -9.98 0.59 -16.79
CA VAL A 216 -9.88 0.42 -15.33
C VAL A 216 -8.48 -0.13 -15.00
N HIS A 217 -7.93 0.25 -13.84
CA HIS A 217 -6.60 -0.22 -13.46
C HIS A 217 -6.55 -1.73 -13.29
N ALA A 218 -5.59 -2.37 -13.97
CA ALA A 218 -5.43 -3.82 -14.02
C ALA A 218 -5.20 -4.45 -12.63
N THR A 219 -4.65 -3.69 -11.69
CA THR A 219 -4.42 -4.10 -10.29
C THR A 219 -5.69 -4.49 -9.54
N LEU A 220 -6.84 -3.89 -9.89
CA LEU A 220 -8.15 -4.25 -9.31
C LEU A 220 -8.53 -5.71 -9.56
N ALA A 221 -8.11 -6.27 -10.69
CA ALA A 221 -8.33 -7.69 -10.96
C ALA A 221 -7.69 -8.57 -9.88
N GLY A 222 -6.49 -8.21 -9.39
CA GLY A 222 -5.83 -8.92 -8.28
C GLY A 222 -6.71 -9.00 -7.04
N VAL A 223 -7.26 -7.87 -6.61
CA VAL A 223 -8.15 -7.81 -5.45
C VAL A 223 -9.39 -8.69 -5.63
N VAL A 224 -10.04 -8.60 -6.80
CA VAL A 224 -11.24 -9.42 -7.11
C VAL A 224 -10.91 -10.90 -7.06
N ILE A 225 -9.79 -11.33 -7.63
CA ILE A 225 -9.34 -12.73 -7.59
C ILE A 225 -9.11 -13.16 -6.13
N GLY A 226 -8.41 -12.34 -5.32
CA GLY A 226 -8.16 -12.61 -3.91
C GLY A 226 -9.46 -12.82 -3.10
N PHE A 227 -10.45 -11.96 -3.32
CA PHE A 227 -11.77 -12.11 -2.70
C PHE A 227 -12.55 -13.31 -3.21
N ALA A 228 -12.34 -13.74 -4.45
CA ALA A 228 -13.03 -14.90 -5.03
C ALA A 228 -12.49 -16.23 -4.51
N ILE A 229 -11.20 -16.36 -4.19
CA ILE A 229 -10.58 -17.61 -3.73
C ILE A 229 -11.18 -18.07 -2.39
N PRO A 230 -11.59 -19.36 -2.24
CA PRO A 230 -12.26 -19.84 -1.03
C PRO A 230 -11.31 -19.91 0.17
N LEU A 231 -11.81 -19.46 1.33
CA LEU A 231 -11.09 -19.53 2.61
C LEU A 231 -11.08 -20.97 3.18
N LYS A 232 -12.15 -21.74 2.94
CA LYS A 232 -12.27 -23.12 3.43
C LYS A 232 -12.01 -24.09 2.28
N GLY A 233 -11.16 -25.08 2.53
CA GLY A 233 -11.01 -26.25 1.66
C GLY A 233 -12.17 -27.25 1.85
N ASN A 234 -12.23 -28.27 1.01
CA ASN A 234 -13.12 -29.41 1.20
C ASN A 234 -12.70 -30.19 2.47
N LYS A 235 -13.57 -31.12 2.93
CA LYS A 235 -13.29 -31.95 4.13
C LYS A 235 -11.91 -32.62 4.01
N GLY A 236 -10.98 -32.25 4.91
CA GLY A 236 -9.61 -32.77 4.94
C GLY A 236 -8.58 -32.01 4.09
N GLU A 237 -8.98 -30.98 3.34
CA GLU A 237 -8.07 -30.15 2.54
C GLU A 237 -7.66 -28.86 3.29
N HIS A 238 -6.45 -28.40 3.01
CA HIS A 238 -5.98 -27.10 3.48
C HIS A 238 -6.75 -25.96 2.82
N SER A 239 -6.81 -24.80 3.49
CA SER A 239 -7.40 -23.57 2.94
C SER A 239 -6.68 -23.14 1.65
N PRO A 240 -7.36 -23.07 0.48
CA PRO A 240 -6.74 -22.57 -0.75
C PRO A 240 -6.23 -21.14 -0.62
N LEU A 241 -7.01 -20.27 0.06
CA LEU A 241 -6.65 -18.90 0.33
C LEU A 241 -5.35 -18.81 1.13
N LYS A 242 -5.26 -19.48 2.30
CA LYS A 242 -4.06 -19.42 3.17
C LYS A 242 -2.83 -20.02 2.48
N HIS A 243 -3.04 -21.06 1.68
CA HIS A 243 -1.95 -21.67 0.91
C HIS A 243 -1.35 -20.68 -0.10
N LEU A 244 -2.22 -20.02 -0.87
CA LEU A 244 -1.76 -19.05 -1.86
C LEU A 244 -1.17 -17.80 -1.20
N GLU A 245 -1.78 -17.28 -0.15
CA GLU A 245 -1.28 -16.15 0.65
C GLU A 245 0.15 -16.43 1.13
N HIS A 246 0.35 -17.58 1.79
CA HIS A 246 1.66 -17.98 2.30
C HIS A 246 2.70 -18.19 1.19
N ALA A 247 2.29 -18.74 0.05
CA ALA A 247 3.16 -18.94 -1.11
C ALA A 247 3.56 -17.61 -1.77
N LEU A 248 2.65 -16.64 -1.89
CA LEU A 248 2.92 -15.36 -2.55
C LEU A 248 3.72 -14.39 -1.66
N HIS A 249 3.54 -14.45 -0.36
CA HIS A 249 4.12 -13.47 0.58
C HIS A 249 5.63 -13.23 0.40
N PRO A 250 6.51 -14.27 0.34
CA PRO A 250 7.94 -14.05 0.13
C PRO A 250 8.27 -13.46 -1.25
N TYR A 251 7.53 -13.83 -2.30
CA TYR A 251 7.74 -13.26 -3.64
C TYR A 251 7.36 -11.78 -3.69
N VAL A 252 6.30 -11.40 -3.00
CA VAL A 252 5.89 -10.01 -2.89
C VAL A 252 6.89 -9.21 -2.07
N ALA A 253 7.23 -9.68 -0.87
CA ALA A 253 8.10 -8.94 0.05
C ALA A 253 9.55 -8.81 -0.45
N PHE A 254 10.12 -9.86 -1.05
CA PHE A 254 11.52 -9.89 -1.48
C PHE A 254 11.74 -9.70 -2.97
N GLY A 255 10.69 -9.72 -3.78
CA GLY A 255 10.78 -9.58 -5.24
C GLY A 255 9.98 -8.40 -5.75
N ILE A 256 8.65 -8.45 -5.66
CA ILE A 256 7.76 -7.49 -6.31
C ILE A 256 7.92 -6.08 -5.77
N LEU A 257 7.85 -5.89 -4.45
CA LEU A 257 7.96 -4.56 -3.84
C LEU A 257 9.35 -3.93 -4.03
N PRO A 258 10.47 -4.64 -3.81
CA PRO A 258 11.79 -4.10 -4.11
C PRO A 258 11.99 -3.77 -5.59
N LEU A 259 11.46 -4.61 -6.52
CA LEU A 259 11.55 -4.35 -7.95
C LEU A 259 10.69 -3.15 -8.36
N PHE A 260 9.49 -3.02 -7.79
CA PHE A 260 8.65 -1.84 -7.97
C PHE A 260 9.34 -0.58 -7.46
N ALA A 261 9.93 -0.62 -6.26
CA ALA A 261 10.69 0.51 -5.71
C ALA A 261 11.89 0.85 -6.58
N PHE A 262 12.65 -0.14 -7.06
CA PHE A 262 13.76 0.06 -7.96
C PHE A 262 13.32 0.73 -9.27
N ALA A 263 12.23 0.30 -9.88
CA ALA A 263 11.74 0.84 -11.14
C ALA A 263 11.15 2.27 -11.01
N ASN A 264 10.62 2.62 -9.85
CA ASN A 264 9.82 3.84 -9.68
C ASN A 264 10.46 4.91 -8.78
N ALA A 265 11.42 4.55 -7.91
CA ALA A 265 12.12 5.51 -7.05
C ALA A 265 13.35 6.13 -7.70
N GLY A 266 13.79 5.65 -8.86
CA GLY A 266 14.91 6.21 -9.60
C GLY A 266 14.51 7.50 -10.32
N ILE A 267 14.47 8.61 -9.59
CA ILE A 267 14.08 9.92 -10.08
C ILE A 267 15.32 10.69 -10.50
N SER A 268 15.33 11.18 -11.75
CA SER A 268 16.38 12.09 -12.20
C SER A 268 16.22 13.45 -11.53
N LEU A 269 17.27 13.92 -10.87
CA LEU A 269 17.32 15.25 -10.27
C LEU A 269 17.76 16.32 -11.28
N GLN A 270 18.06 15.96 -12.53
CA GLN A 270 18.39 16.92 -13.58
C GLN A 270 17.19 17.79 -13.90
N GLY A 271 17.38 19.10 -13.82
CA GLY A 271 16.31 20.08 -14.05
C GLY A 271 15.36 20.31 -12.86
N VAL A 272 15.57 19.62 -11.74
CA VAL A 272 14.82 19.88 -10.50
C VAL A 272 15.35 21.15 -9.86
N SER A 273 14.48 22.15 -9.68
CA SER A 273 14.80 23.40 -9.00
C SER A 273 14.34 23.39 -7.54
N ILE A 274 15.00 24.22 -6.71
CA ILE A 274 14.58 24.42 -5.31
C ILE A 274 13.18 25.03 -5.26
N ASP A 275 12.87 25.96 -6.16
CA ASP A 275 11.54 26.58 -6.24
C ASP A 275 10.46 25.54 -6.61
N GLY A 276 10.79 24.57 -7.48
CA GLY A 276 9.91 23.46 -7.79
C GLY A 276 9.68 22.53 -6.61
N LEU A 277 10.70 22.25 -5.79
CA LEU A 277 10.58 21.44 -4.57
C LEU A 277 9.76 22.13 -3.47
N THR A 278 9.77 23.44 -3.42
CA THR A 278 8.98 24.25 -2.49
C THR A 278 7.63 24.68 -3.07
N SER A 279 7.26 24.19 -4.26
CA SER A 279 5.95 24.46 -4.86
C SER A 279 4.83 23.71 -4.11
N MET A 280 3.59 24.10 -4.37
CA MET A 280 2.41 23.61 -3.62
C MET A 280 2.22 22.10 -3.74
N LEU A 281 2.57 21.49 -4.89
CA LEU A 281 2.36 20.07 -5.13
C LEU A 281 3.24 19.19 -4.23
N PRO A 282 4.60 19.24 -4.28
CA PRO A 282 5.43 18.41 -3.42
C PRO A 282 5.25 18.74 -1.93
N LEU A 283 5.01 20.02 -1.57
CA LEU A 283 4.71 20.39 -0.19
C LEU A 283 3.37 19.79 0.27
N GLY A 284 2.33 19.83 -0.56
CA GLY A 284 1.04 19.23 -0.25
C GLY A 284 1.15 17.72 -0.01
N VAL A 285 1.97 17.02 -0.81
CA VAL A 285 2.26 15.58 -0.61
C VAL A 285 3.04 15.36 0.68
N ALA A 286 4.16 16.07 0.86
CA ALA A 286 5.04 15.87 2.01
C ALA A 286 4.34 16.20 3.34
N LEU A 287 3.61 17.31 3.41
CA LEU A 287 2.85 17.70 4.60
C LEU A 287 1.61 16.83 4.81
N GLY A 288 0.96 16.40 3.74
CA GLY A 288 -0.12 15.42 3.81
C GLY A 288 0.33 14.11 4.49
N LEU A 289 1.47 13.58 4.08
CA LEU A 289 2.07 12.40 4.70
C LEU A 289 2.55 12.67 6.13
N PHE A 290 3.36 13.71 6.32
CA PHE A 290 4.06 13.96 7.58
C PHE A 290 3.17 14.56 8.68
N LEU A 291 2.23 15.43 8.34
CA LEU A 291 1.29 16.05 9.29
C LEU A 291 -0.12 15.46 9.17
N GLY A 292 -0.60 15.24 7.96
CA GLY A 292 -1.97 14.77 7.72
C GLY A 292 -2.24 13.38 8.29
N LYS A 293 -1.36 12.43 8.04
CA LYS A 293 -1.49 11.06 8.58
C LYS A 293 -1.52 11.05 10.11
N PRO A 294 -0.54 11.64 10.83
CA PRO A 294 -0.59 11.67 12.29
C PRO A 294 -1.81 12.38 12.84
N LEU A 295 -2.16 13.54 12.30
CA LEU A 295 -3.31 14.32 12.75
C LEU A 295 -4.60 13.55 12.53
N GLY A 296 -4.79 12.92 11.37
CA GLY A 296 -5.99 12.16 11.04
C GLY A 296 -6.13 10.92 11.91
N ILE A 297 -5.14 10.05 11.90
CA ILE A 297 -5.16 8.79 12.66
C ILE A 297 -5.32 9.09 14.15
N PHE A 298 -4.53 10.00 14.71
CA PHE A 298 -4.56 10.30 16.13
C PHE A 298 -5.86 10.96 16.56
N SER A 299 -6.33 12.00 15.88
CA SER A 299 -7.55 12.73 16.27
C SER A 299 -8.79 11.85 16.18
N PHE A 300 -8.92 11.04 15.14
CA PHE A 300 -10.03 10.10 14.98
C PHE A 300 -9.97 8.97 16.02
N SER A 301 -8.78 8.43 16.30
CA SER A 301 -8.58 7.45 17.37
C SER A 301 -8.93 8.02 18.74
N TRP A 302 -8.47 9.23 19.04
CA TRP A 302 -8.77 9.92 20.29
C TRP A 302 -10.26 10.19 20.44
N ALA A 303 -10.90 10.71 19.41
CA ALA A 303 -12.32 10.98 19.39
C ALA A 303 -13.15 9.70 19.58
N ALA A 304 -12.80 8.60 18.89
CA ALA A 304 -13.47 7.32 19.01
C ALA A 304 -13.46 6.78 20.45
N VAL A 305 -12.32 6.89 21.12
CA VAL A 305 -12.19 6.45 22.53
C VAL A 305 -12.95 7.40 23.47
N LYS A 306 -12.84 8.72 23.28
CA LYS A 306 -13.54 9.71 24.12
C LYS A 306 -15.06 9.63 24.01
N LEU A 307 -15.57 9.33 22.83
CA LEU A 307 -17.02 9.13 22.58
C LEU A 307 -17.51 7.72 23.00
N GLY A 308 -16.61 6.86 23.48
CA GLY A 308 -16.97 5.50 23.90
C GLY A 308 -17.34 4.55 22.74
N VAL A 309 -17.02 4.93 21.49
CA VAL A 309 -17.30 4.11 20.30
C VAL A 309 -16.30 2.96 20.16
N ALA A 310 -15.07 3.17 20.61
CA ALA A 310 -14.00 2.18 20.53
C ALA A 310 -13.12 2.22 21.79
N GLN A 311 -12.34 1.16 21.99
CA GLN A 311 -11.39 1.04 23.10
C GLN A 311 -9.96 0.92 22.56
N LEU A 312 -9.00 1.44 23.34
CA LEU A 312 -7.58 1.24 23.04
C LEU A 312 -7.23 -0.25 23.17
N PRO A 313 -6.40 -0.79 22.25
CA PRO A 313 -5.87 -2.14 22.42
C PRO A 313 -5.08 -2.30 23.73
N GLU A 314 -5.11 -3.50 24.31
CA GLU A 314 -4.45 -3.78 25.59
C GLU A 314 -2.95 -3.44 25.58
N GLY A 315 -2.49 -2.77 26.65
CA GLY A 315 -1.08 -2.39 26.81
C GLY A 315 -0.63 -1.22 25.95
N ILE A 316 -1.55 -0.55 25.25
CA ILE A 316 -1.28 0.60 24.38
C ILE A 316 -1.86 1.87 25.02
N ASN A 317 -1.16 2.97 24.83
CA ASN A 317 -1.60 4.31 25.23
C ASN A 317 -1.56 5.29 24.04
N PHE A 318 -2.11 6.49 24.22
CA PHE A 318 -2.18 7.48 23.16
C PHE A 318 -0.80 7.94 22.64
N LYS A 319 0.29 7.86 23.45
CA LYS A 319 1.64 8.16 22.97
C LYS A 319 2.10 7.14 21.95
N HIS A 320 1.76 5.85 22.17
CA HIS A 320 2.04 4.77 21.20
C HIS A 320 1.24 4.95 19.92
N ILE A 321 -0.06 5.32 20.02
CA ILE A 321 -0.91 5.59 18.86
C ILE A 321 -0.37 6.76 18.07
N PHE A 322 0.04 7.86 18.73
CA PHE A 322 0.64 9.01 18.04
C PHE A 322 1.94 8.64 17.32
N ALA A 323 2.83 7.89 17.98
CA ALA A 323 4.08 7.47 17.37
C ALA A 323 3.88 6.56 16.15
N VAL A 324 2.91 5.62 16.22
CA VAL A 324 2.53 4.79 15.07
C VAL A 324 1.86 5.61 13.97
N SER A 325 1.02 6.58 14.32
CA SER A 325 0.36 7.44 13.33
C SER A 325 1.37 8.29 12.53
N VAL A 326 2.47 8.72 13.17
CA VAL A 326 3.60 9.34 12.45
C VAL A 326 4.27 8.34 11.51
N LEU A 327 4.48 7.09 11.97
CA LEU A 327 5.06 6.03 11.13
C LEU A 327 4.18 5.70 9.92
N CYS A 328 2.85 5.77 10.05
CA CYS A 328 1.91 5.62 8.93
C CYS A 328 2.03 6.73 7.87
N GLY A 329 2.72 7.83 8.15
CA GLY A 329 3.11 8.85 7.18
C GLY A 329 4.15 8.36 6.15
N ILE A 330 4.66 7.13 6.29
CA ILE A 330 5.47 6.49 5.25
C ILE A 330 4.53 6.00 4.15
N GLY A 331 4.35 6.79 3.09
CA GLY A 331 3.53 6.40 1.95
C GLY A 331 4.28 5.65 0.85
N PHE A 332 5.53 5.93 0.72
CA PHE A 332 6.56 5.47 -0.22
C PHE A 332 6.04 4.71 -1.46
N THR A 333 6.12 3.37 -1.53
CA THR A 333 5.74 2.61 -2.73
C THR A 333 4.28 2.79 -3.11
N MET A 334 3.38 2.81 -2.14
CA MET A 334 1.95 2.98 -2.39
C MET A 334 1.62 4.40 -2.85
N SER A 335 2.22 5.42 -2.25
CA SER A 335 2.07 6.80 -2.72
C SER A 335 2.68 7.02 -4.11
N ILE A 336 3.84 6.41 -4.42
CA ILE A 336 4.45 6.43 -5.76
C ILE A 336 3.51 5.75 -6.77
N PHE A 337 2.89 4.64 -6.40
CA PHE A 337 1.93 3.96 -7.26
C PHE A 337 0.74 4.87 -7.59
N ILE A 338 0.13 5.52 -6.60
CA ILE A 338 -0.98 6.46 -6.81
C ILE A 338 -0.51 7.68 -7.62
N SER A 339 0.71 8.17 -7.41
CA SER A 339 1.29 9.28 -8.20
C SER A 339 1.36 8.92 -9.68
N SER A 340 1.84 7.72 -10.01
CA SER A 340 1.89 7.24 -11.39
C SER A 340 0.50 7.08 -12.02
N LEU A 341 -0.53 6.76 -11.23
CA LEU A 341 -1.92 6.72 -11.69
C LEU A 341 -2.52 8.13 -11.91
N ALA A 342 -2.21 9.06 -11.00
CA ALA A 342 -2.73 10.42 -11.05
C ALA A 342 -2.13 11.26 -12.18
N PHE A 343 -0.84 11.14 -12.40
CA PHE A 343 -0.10 12.00 -13.32
C PHE A 343 0.45 11.26 -14.54
N GLY A 344 0.91 10.02 -14.38
CA GLY A 344 1.40 9.16 -15.45
C GLY A 344 2.41 9.84 -16.38
N GLN A 345 2.42 9.40 -17.66
CA GLN A 345 3.26 10.00 -18.68
C GLN A 345 2.71 11.35 -19.20
N ALA A 346 1.41 11.61 -19.03
CA ALA A 346 0.77 12.83 -19.53
C ALA A 346 1.28 14.09 -18.79
N ASN A 347 1.65 13.96 -17.51
CA ASN A 347 2.13 15.02 -16.65
C ASN A 347 3.42 14.63 -15.89
N ALA A 348 4.46 14.24 -16.64
CA ALA A 348 5.71 13.72 -16.07
C ALA A 348 6.40 14.66 -15.06
N ALA A 349 6.28 15.97 -15.25
CA ALA A 349 6.82 16.96 -14.30
C ALA A 349 6.09 16.90 -12.95
N TYR A 350 4.76 16.80 -12.96
CA TYR A 350 3.96 16.64 -11.74
C TYR A 350 4.28 15.32 -11.03
N ASP A 351 4.42 14.21 -11.76
CA ASP A 351 4.82 12.92 -11.20
C ASP A 351 6.20 13.00 -10.53
N THR A 352 7.18 13.64 -11.18
CA THR A 352 8.52 13.85 -10.61
C THR A 352 8.47 14.61 -9.29
N TYR A 353 7.80 15.75 -9.24
CA TYR A 353 7.70 16.54 -8.03
C TYR A 353 6.85 15.88 -6.95
N ALA A 354 5.80 15.16 -7.33
CA ALA A 354 5.00 14.36 -6.39
C ALA A 354 5.85 13.28 -5.73
N ARG A 355 6.63 12.51 -6.50
CA ARG A 355 7.55 11.49 -5.98
C ARG A 355 8.63 12.07 -5.07
N LEU A 356 9.16 13.25 -5.38
CA LEU A 356 10.09 13.96 -4.48
C LEU A 356 9.38 14.35 -3.17
N GLY A 357 8.16 14.87 -3.23
CA GLY A 357 7.34 15.11 -2.04
C GLY A 357 7.06 13.87 -1.21
N ILE A 358 6.81 12.73 -1.87
CA ILE A 358 6.64 11.43 -1.21
C ILE A 358 7.93 11.02 -0.47
N LEU A 359 9.09 11.13 -1.11
CA LEU A 359 10.37 10.80 -0.49
C LEU A 359 10.66 11.68 0.72
N MET A 360 10.43 12.99 0.60
CA MET A 360 10.61 13.95 1.71
C MET A 360 9.69 13.60 2.89
N GLY A 361 8.38 13.45 2.64
CA GLY A 361 7.39 13.15 3.67
C GLY A 361 7.63 11.79 4.32
N SER A 362 7.86 10.76 3.52
CA SER A 362 8.09 9.39 4.01
C SER A 362 9.38 9.26 4.82
N THR A 363 10.47 9.88 4.38
CA THR A 363 11.75 9.87 5.13
C THR A 363 11.61 10.58 6.46
N THR A 364 10.98 11.76 6.49
CA THR A 364 10.73 12.51 7.72
C THR A 364 9.83 11.72 8.67
N ALA A 365 8.77 11.10 8.16
CA ALA A 365 7.86 10.26 8.94
C ALA A 365 8.58 9.02 9.51
N ALA A 366 9.45 8.38 8.73
CA ALA A 366 10.23 7.22 9.18
C ALA A 366 11.18 7.57 10.33
N LEU A 367 11.96 8.64 10.18
CA LEU A 367 12.92 9.08 11.19
C LEU A 367 12.23 9.52 12.48
N LEU A 368 11.20 10.37 12.37
CA LEU A 368 10.47 10.87 13.52
C LEU A 368 9.63 9.76 14.18
N GLY A 369 8.94 8.94 13.39
CA GLY A 369 8.16 7.82 13.89
C GLY A 369 9.02 6.81 14.66
N TYR A 370 10.21 6.47 14.13
CA TYR A 370 11.19 5.65 14.83
C TYR A 370 11.62 6.28 16.16
N ALA A 371 11.99 7.56 16.15
CA ALA A 371 12.42 8.28 17.35
C ALA A 371 11.32 8.32 18.42
N LEU A 372 10.09 8.64 18.04
CA LEU A 372 8.94 8.68 18.95
C LEU A 372 8.60 7.31 19.53
N LEU A 373 8.62 6.25 18.71
CA LEU A 373 8.44 4.89 19.19
C LEU A 373 9.54 4.48 20.17
N ARG A 374 10.79 4.80 19.85
CA ARG A 374 11.94 4.51 20.73
C ARG A 374 11.82 5.21 22.09
N LEU A 375 11.30 6.43 22.12
CA LEU A 375 11.12 7.23 23.34
C LEU A 375 9.89 6.80 24.14
N SER A 376 8.81 6.39 23.47
CA SER A 376 7.54 6.02 24.12
C SER A 376 7.54 4.59 24.66
N LEU A 377 8.35 3.69 24.08
CA LEU A 377 8.40 2.28 24.46
C LEU A 377 9.45 2.03 25.55
N PRO A 378 9.12 1.33 26.64
CA PRO A 378 10.07 1.04 27.70
C PRO A 378 11.21 0.15 27.20
N VAL A 379 12.41 0.39 27.72
CA VAL A 379 13.52 -0.56 27.58
C VAL A 379 13.19 -1.75 28.49
N LYS A 380 12.83 -2.90 27.90
CA LYS A 380 12.77 -4.13 28.71
C LYS A 380 14.20 -4.41 29.19
N SER A 381 14.45 -4.21 30.49
CA SER A 381 15.64 -4.74 31.13
C SER A 381 15.64 -6.26 30.90
N THR A 382 16.67 -6.76 30.28
CA THR A 382 16.99 -8.20 30.25
C THR A 382 17.22 -8.63 31.70
N GLN A 383 16.19 -9.21 32.33
CA GLN A 383 16.37 -10.12 33.45
C GLN A 383 16.54 -11.53 32.92
#